data_f2998ff32f3582f7f74a07665072607d
#
_entry.id   f2998ff32f3582f7f74a07665072607d
#
_cell.length_a   1.000
_cell.length_b   1.000
_cell.length_c   1.000
_cell.angle_alpha   90.00
_cell.angle_beta   90.00
_cell.angle_gamma   90.00
#
_symmetry.space_group_name_H-M   'P 1'
#
loop_
_entity.id
_entity.type
_entity.pdbx_description
1 polymer ?
#
loop_
_entity_poly.entity_id
_entity_poly.type
_entity_poly.pdbx_seq_one_letter_code
_entity_poly.pdbx_strand_id
1 'polypeptide(L)'
;VRKGVYKEKVVIPESKISISLIGEDGAILTNDDFASKKNCFGEEMSTSGSSTCYIYAPDFYAENITFENSAGRVGQAVACFVSGDRAYFKNCRFLGNQDTLYTYGKDSRQFYDHCYIEGTVDFIFGWSTALFKDCTIHSLGDGYVTAPSTDQGKKYGYVFIGCKLTGVVEAQKVYLSRP
;
A
#
# COMPACT_ATOMS: atom_id res chain seq x y z
N VAL A 1 6.67 -14.36 -10.50
CA VAL A 1 7.73 -14.21 -9.48
C VAL A 1 7.81 -15.50 -8.70
N ARG A 2 8.98 -16.12 -8.61
CA ARG A 2 9.18 -17.34 -7.82
C ARG A 2 9.15 -17.03 -6.33
N LYS A 3 8.93 -18.06 -5.51
CA LYS A 3 9.05 -17.99 -4.06
C LYS A 3 10.45 -17.46 -3.68
N GLY A 4 10.49 -16.47 -2.80
CA GLY A 4 11.75 -15.86 -2.31
C GLY A 4 11.53 -14.45 -1.79
N VAL A 5 12.57 -13.92 -1.14
CA VAL A 5 12.60 -12.55 -0.64
C VAL A 5 13.51 -11.72 -1.54
N TYR A 6 12.94 -10.72 -2.19
CA TYR A 6 13.63 -9.84 -3.13
C TYR A 6 13.77 -8.46 -2.49
N LYS A 7 14.96 -8.18 -1.96
CA LYS A 7 15.25 -6.87 -1.32
C LYS A 7 15.70 -5.87 -2.38
N GLU A 8 14.74 -5.24 -3.02
CA GLU A 8 14.97 -4.26 -4.08
C GLU A 8 13.78 -3.30 -4.23
N LYS A 9 14.02 -2.12 -4.82
CA LYS A 9 12.94 -1.24 -5.27
C LYS A 9 12.47 -1.65 -6.66
N VAL A 10 11.16 -1.85 -6.79
CA VAL A 10 10.54 -2.23 -8.07
C VAL A 10 9.74 -1.05 -8.60
N VAL A 11 9.99 -0.67 -9.85
CA VAL A 11 9.26 0.40 -10.53
C VAL A 11 8.61 -0.13 -11.80
N ILE A 12 7.28 -0.06 -11.86
CA ILE A 12 6.50 -0.35 -13.06
C ILE A 12 6.09 0.99 -13.68
N PRO A 13 6.81 1.47 -14.70
CA PRO A 13 6.60 2.82 -15.24
C PRO A 13 5.31 2.93 -16.05
N GLU A 14 4.78 4.14 -16.17
CA GLU A 14 3.54 4.45 -16.87
C GLU A 14 3.50 3.93 -18.33
N SER A 15 4.67 3.88 -18.97
CA SER A 15 4.80 3.39 -20.35
C SER A 15 4.58 1.88 -20.50
N LYS A 16 4.49 1.12 -19.39
CA LYS A 16 4.30 -0.33 -19.39
C LYS A 16 2.86 -0.66 -19.02
N ILE A 17 1.98 -0.59 -20.00
CA ILE A 17 0.55 -0.87 -19.83
C ILE A 17 0.27 -2.38 -19.73
N SER A 18 -0.79 -2.76 -19.02
CA SER A 18 -1.31 -4.14 -18.93
C SER A 18 -0.26 -5.16 -18.42
N ILE A 19 0.50 -4.78 -17.40
CA ILE A 19 1.46 -5.68 -16.74
C ILE A 19 0.75 -6.55 -15.71
N SER A 20 1.03 -7.86 -15.74
CA SER A 20 0.61 -8.81 -14.71
C SER A 20 1.82 -9.31 -13.91
N LEU A 21 1.76 -9.15 -12.59
CA LEU A 21 2.77 -9.62 -11.65
C LEU A 21 2.17 -10.75 -10.81
N ILE A 22 2.50 -12.01 -11.15
CA ILE A 22 1.94 -13.19 -10.48
C ILE A 22 3.04 -13.88 -9.68
N GLY A 23 2.81 -14.05 -8.38
CA GLY A 23 3.73 -14.68 -7.44
C GLY A 23 3.39 -16.13 -7.14
N GLU A 24 4.42 -16.92 -6.89
CA GLU A 24 4.29 -18.17 -6.13
C GLU A 24 4.06 -17.81 -4.65
N ASP A 25 3.45 -18.72 -3.88
CA ASP A 25 3.28 -18.52 -2.43
C ASP A 25 4.63 -18.28 -1.75
N GLY A 26 4.73 -17.16 -1.03
CA GLY A 26 5.97 -16.69 -0.42
C GLY A 26 6.87 -15.85 -1.33
N ALA A 27 6.35 -15.30 -2.43
CA ALA A 27 7.02 -14.25 -3.20
C ALA A 27 6.89 -12.90 -2.48
N ILE A 28 8.00 -12.34 -2.00
CA ILE A 28 8.06 -11.12 -1.19
C ILE A 28 8.97 -10.09 -1.86
N LEU A 29 8.42 -8.92 -2.17
CA LEU A 29 9.17 -7.72 -2.56
C LEU A 29 9.32 -6.85 -1.33
N THR A 30 10.54 -6.56 -0.88
CA THR A 30 10.82 -5.82 0.35
C THR A 30 11.91 -4.77 0.18
N ASN A 31 11.83 -3.69 0.94
CA ASN A 31 12.89 -2.70 1.13
C ASN A 31 12.73 -2.07 2.52
N ASP A 32 13.74 -1.32 2.97
CA ASP A 32 13.78 -0.68 4.28
C ASP A 32 13.97 0.84 4.22
N ASP A 33 13.55 1.47 3.13
CA ASP A 33 13.59 2.93 3.02
C ASP A 33 12.41 3.57 3.78
N PHE A 34 12.66 4.74 4.39
CA PHE A 34 11.67 5.53 5.12
C PHE A 34 11.86 7.02 4.84
N ALA A 35 10.85 7.82 5.14
CA ALA A 35 10.76 9.22 4.69
C ALA A 35 11.97 10.09 5.07
N SER A 36 12.48 9.96 6.30
CA SER A 36 13.62 10.73 6.78
C SER A 36 15.00 10.08 6.50
N LYS A 37 15.02 8.90 5.85
CA LYS A 37 16.25 8.28 5.37
C LYS A 37 16.85 9.14 4.25
N LYS A 38 18.15 9.39 4.32
CA LYS A 38 18.84 10.17 3.30
C LYS A 38 19.21 9.34 2.09
N ASN A 39 19.00 9.90 0.92
CA ASN A 39 19.44 9.34 -0.37
C ASN A 39 20.95 9.56 -0.56
N CYS A 40 21.50 9.10 -1.69
CA CYS A 40 22.92 9.25 -2.03
C CYS A 40 23.40 10.71 -2.20
N PHE A 41 22.48 11.66 -2.30
CA PHE A 41 22.75 13.09 -2.38
C PHE A 41 22.64 13.82 -1.03
N GLY A 42 22.30 13.07 0.06
CA GLY A 42 22.12 13.62 1.40
C GLY A 42 20.75 14.25 1.66
N GLU A 43 19.79 14.11 0.75
CA GLU A 43 18.43 14.62 0.85
C GLU A 43 17.51 13.54 1.45
N GLU A 44 16.47 13.95 2.20
CA GLU A 44 15.47 13.02 2.70
C GLU A 44 14.63 12.43 1.54
N MET A 45 14.33 11.15 1.65
CA MET A 45 13.54 10.44 0.62
C MET A 45 12.10 10.93 0.53
N SER A 46 11.56 11.52 1.58
CA SER A 46 10.13 11.81 1.74
C SER A 46 9.26 10.54 1.73
N THR A 47 7.98 10.69 2.06
CA THR A 47 7.04 9.55 2.07
C THR A 47 7.00 8.84 0.70
N SER A 48 6.85 9.60 -0.38
CA SER A 48 6.77 9.02 -1.73
C SER A 48 8.06 8.29 -2.15
N GLY A 49 9.24 8.80 -1.76
CA GLY A 49 10.52 8.19 -2.10
C GLY A 49 10.84 6.93 -1.30
N SER A 50 10.12 6.66 -0.21
CA SER A 50 10.36 5.50 0.66
C SER A 50 9.80 4.18 0.12
N SER A 51 8.99 4.21 -0.92
CA SER A 51 8.25 3.03 -1.38
C SER A 51 9.15 1.89 -1.84
N THR A 52 8.76 0.66 -1.49
CA THR A 52 9.37 -0.56 -2.01
C THR A 52 8.97 -0.80 -3.46
N CYS A 53 7.67 -0.69 -3.75
CA CYS A 53 7.16 -0.90 -5.10
C CYS A 53 6.39 0.34 -5.58
N TYR A 54 6.66 0.75 -6.82
CA TYR A 54 5.98 1.87 -7.50
C TYR A 54 5.23 1.36 -8.72
N ILE A 55 3.92 1.58 -8.75
CA ILE A 55 3.04 1.15 -9.84
C ILE A 55 2.42 2.39 -10.47
N TYR A 56 3.07 2.88 -11.53
CA TYR A 56 2.59 3.98 -12.36
C TYR A 56 1.79 3.47 -13.57
N ALA A 57 1.97 2.21 -13.93
CA ALA A 57 1.36 1.59 -15.09
C ALA A 57 -0.17 1.50 -14.96
N PRO A 58 -0.94 1.91 -15.97
CA PRO A 58 -2.36 1.60 -16.03
C PRO A 58 -2.61 0.13 -16.37
N ASP A 59 -3.80 -0.36 -16.04
CA ASP A 59 -4.22 -1.75 -16.26
C ASP A 59 -3.27 -2.79 -15.63
N PHE A 60 -2.77 -2.44 -14.44
CA PHE A 60 -1.86 -3.32 -13.68
C PHE A 60 -2.64 -4.41 -12.94
N TYR A 61 -2.11 -5.62 -12.96
CA TYR A 61 -2.62 -6.75 -12.19
C TYR A 61 -1.53 -7.36 -11.31
N ALA A 62 -1.83 -7.63 -10.05
CA ALA A 62 -0.97 -8.43 -9.18
C ALA A 62 -1.76 -9.53 -8.49
N GLU A 63 -1.16 -10.72 -8.37
CA GLU A 63 -1.74 -11.84 -7.64
C GLU A 63 -0.67 -12.57 -6.82
N ASN A 64 -1.01 -12.92 -5.56
CA ASN A 64 -0.16 -13.70 -4.65
C ASN A 64 1.22 -13.07 -4.38
N ILE A 65 1.32 -11.74 -4.36
CA ILE A 65 2.56 -11.02 -4.05
C ILE A 65 2.45 -10.40 -2.65
N THR A 66 3.52 -10.50 -1.89
CA THR A 66 3.72 -9.69 -0.69
C THR A 66 4.56 -8.46 -1.04
N PHE A 67 3.99 -7.28 -0.82
CA PHE A 67 4.67 -5.98 -0.85
C PHE A 67 4.96 -5.58 0.59
N GLU A 68 6.22 -5.43 0.94
CA GLU A 68 6.65 -5.14 2.30
C GLU A 68 7.54 -3.91 2.36
N ASN A 69 7.37 -3.10 3.40
CA ASN A 69 8.42 -2.18 3.84
C ASN A 69 8.89 -2.61 5.24
N SER A 70 10.12 -3.06 5.32
CA SER A 70 10.73 -3.65 6.51
C SER A 70 11.50 -2.65 7.38
N ALA A 71 11.32 -1.33 7.17
CA ALA A 71 11.99 -0.29 7.96
C ALA A 71 11.59 -0.28 9.44
N GLY A 72 10.43 -0.86 9.78
CA GLY A 72 9.94 -0.87 11.15
C GLY A 72 9.17 0.41 11.53
N ARG A 73 9.13 0.72 12.83
CA ARG A 73 8.41 1.90 13.37
C ARG A 73 9.31 3.13 13.39
N VAL A 74 9.64 3.63 12.21
CA VAL A 74 10.58 4.77 11.99
C VAL A 74 9.93 6.01 11.39
N GLY A 75 8.59 6.05 11.36
CA GLY A 75 7.80 7.05 10.64
C GLY A 75 7.26 6.48 9.32
N GLN A 76 6.99 7.36 8.36
CA GLN A 76 6.38 7.00 7.07
C GLN A 76 7.31 6.10 6.26
N ALA A 77 6.82 4.92 5.87
CA ALA A 77 7.58 3.92 5.14
C ALA A 77 6.64 3.06 4.28
N VAL A 78 6.59 3.38 2.98
CA VAL A 78 5.60 2.85 2.05
C VAL A 78 6.02 1.48 1.51
N ALA A 79 5.14 0.48 1.60
CA ALA A 79 5.35 -0.81 0.94
C ALA A 79 4.99 -0.76 -0.54
N CYS A 80 3.87 -0.12 -0.87
CA CYS A 80 3.42 -0.02 -2.25
C CYS A 80 2.78 1.35 -2.54
N PHE A 81 3.33 2.03 -3.55
CA PHE A 81 2.80 3.26 -4.12
C PHE A 81 2.07 2.94 -5.43
N VAL A 82 0.80 3.29 -5.53
CA VAL A 82 -0.03 2.98 -6.71
C VAL A 82 -0.65 4.26 -7.25
N SER A 83 -0.31 4.64 -8.47
CA SER A 83 -0.91 5.77 -9.17
C SER A 83 -1.52 5.40 -10.53
N GLY A 84 -1.20 4.22 -11.04
CA GLY A 84 -1.80 3.71 -12.28
C GLY A 84 -3.32 3.56 -12.18
N ASP A 85 -4.04 3.97 -13.21
CA ASP A 85 -5.49 3.74 -13.27
C ASP A 85 -5.82 2.29 -13.57
N ARG A 86 -6.90 1.76 -12.98
CA ARG A 86 -7.39 0.38 -13.11
C ARG A 86 -6.36 -0.65 -12.62
N ALA A 87 -5.73 -0.37 -11.47
CA ALA A 87 -4.87 -1.33 -10.80
C ALA A 87 -5.70 -2.35 -10.02
N TYR A 88 -5.43 -3.63 -10.19
CA TYR A 88 -6.13 -4.72 -9.52
C TYR A 88 -5.15 -5.63 -8.78
N PHE A 89 -5.40 -5.81 -7.49
CA PHE A 89 -4.62 -6.67 -6.59
C PHE A 89 -5.51 -7.79 -6.05
N LYS A 90 -5.09 -9.03 -6.23
CA LYS A 90 -5.82 -10.20 -5.76
C LYS A 90 -4.93 -11.08 -4.88
N ASN A 91 -5.43 -11.46 -3.71
CA ASN A 91 -4.70 -12.29 -2.74
C ASN A 91 -3.30 -11.73 -2.40
N CYS A 92 -3.10 -10.42 -2.49
CA CYS A 92 -1.84 -9.77 -2.18
C CYS A 92 -1.75 -9.40 -0.70
N ARG A 93 -0.52 -9.22 -0.21
CA ARG A 93 -0.26 -8.75 1.15
C ARG A 93 0.51 -7.43 1.09
N PHE A 94 0.10 -6.48 1.94
CA PHE A 94 0.78 -5.19 2.10
C PHE A 94 1.21 -5.08 3.55
N LEU A 95 2.52 -5.19 3.80
CA LEU A 95 3.08 -5.27 5.13
C LEU A 95 3.94 -4.05 5.42
N GLY A 96 3.69 -3.40 6.54
CA GLY A 96 4.44 -2.22 6.96
C GLY A 96 3.99 -1.70 8.32
N ASN A 97 4.28 -0.45 8.58
CA ASN A 97 3.87 0.24 9.81
C ASN A 97 3.09 1.53 9.46
N GLN A 98 3.69 2.72 9.61
CA GLN A 98 3.03 3.96 9.20
C GLN A 98 3.12 4.10 7.67
N ASP A 99 1.99 4.45 7.03
CA ASP A 99 1.90 4.74 5.60
C ASP A 99 2.17 3.52 4.69
N THR A 100 1.70 2.32 5.03
CA THR A 100 2.00 1.08 4.30
C THR A 100 1.56 1.10 2.83
N LEU A 101 0.31 1.47 2.54
CA LEU A 101 -0.28 1.46 1.20
C LEU A 101 -0.66 2.87 0.77
N TYR A 102 0.05 3.39 -0.22
CA TYR A 102 -0.19 4.72 -0.78
C TYR A 102 -1.02 4.63 -2.07
N THR A 103 -2.30 4.91 -1.96
CA THR A 103 -3.25 4.93 -3.09
C THR A 103 -3.28 6.32 -3.70
N TYR A 104 -2.34 6.60 -4.60
CA TYR A 104 -2.09 7.92 -5.16
C TYR A 104 -2.98 8.22 -6.39
N GLY A 105 -3.27 9.50 -6.61
CA GLY A 105 -3.84 10.01 -7.87
C GLY A 105 -5.37 10.10 -7.88
N LYS A 106 -5.86 11.32 -8.14
CA LYS A 106 -7.30 11.65 -8.17
C LYS A 106 -8.10 10.89 -9.24
N ASP A 107 -7.46 10.46 -10.30
CA ASP A 107 -8.08 9.75 -11.42
C ASP A 107 -7.74 8.26 -11.43
N SER A 108 -6.96 7.79 -10.46
CA SER A 108 -6.62 6.39 -10.27
C SER A 108 -7.79 5.63 -9.62
N ARG A 109 -8.17 4.53 -10.24
CA ARG A 109 -9.14 3.56 -9.71
C ARG A 109 -8.39 2.29 -9.35
N GLN A 110 -8.57 1.84 -8.12
CA GLN A 110 -7.82 0.71 -7.59
C GLN A 110 -8.77 -0.31 -6.97
N PHE A 111 -8.50 -1.58 -7.18
CA PHE A 111 -9.29 -2.67 -6.63
C PHE A 111 -8.40 -3.66 -5.88
N TYR A 112 -8.74 -3.92 -4.63
CA TYR A 112 -8.08 -4.85 -3.73
C TYR A 112 -9.06 -5.94 -3.34
N ASP A 113 -8.80 -7.18 -3.75
CA ASP A 113 -9.69 -8.33 -3.59
C ASP A 113 -9.00 -9.43 -2.78
N HIS A 114 -9.59 -9.83 -1.66
CA HIS A 114 -9.02 -10.83 -0.74
C HIS A 114 -7.58 -10.50 -0.29
N CYS A 115 -7.25 -9.21 -0.16
CA CYS A 115 -5.93 -8.78 0.26
C CYS A 115 -5.81 -8.72 1.78
N TYR A 116 -4.58 -8.85 2.28
CA TYR A 116 -4.21 -8.58 3.66
C TYR A 116 -3.38 -7.30 3.73
N ILE A 117 -3.81 -6.35 4.55
CA ILE A 117 -3.15 -5.04 4.68
C ILE A 117 -2.94 -4.77 6.16
N GLU A 118 -1.69 -4.49 6.56
CA GLU A 118 -1.38 -4.18 7.95
C GLU A 118 -0.56 -2.89 8.10
N GLY A 119 -0.66 -2.30 9.27
CA GLY A 119 0.11 -1.13 9.66
C GLY A 119 -0.28 -0.56 11.01
N THR A 120 0.28 0.60 11.34
CA THR A 120 0.03 1.29 12.61
C THR A 120 -0.82 2.54 12.43
N VAL A 121 -0.30 3.56 11.75
CA VAL A 121 -0.94 4.87 11.56
C VAL A 121 -1.06 5.17 10.07
N ASP A 122 -2.26 5.62 9.64
CA ASP A 122 -2.53 6.06 8.27
C ASP A 122 -2.10 5.03 7.20
N PHE A 123 -2.18 3.74 7.54
CA PHE A 123 -1.53 2.72 6.73
C PHE A 123 -2.23 2.39 5.41
N ILE A 124 -3.39 3.00 5.14
CA ILE A 124 -4.02 3.11 3.82
C ILE A 124 -4.31 4.59 3.60
N PHE A 125 -3.59 5.25 2.70
CA PHE A 125 -3.70 6.69 2.54
C PHE A 125 -3.58 7.15 1.08
N GLY A 126 -3.98 8.38 0.80
CA GLY A 126 -3.97 8.97 -0.54
C GLY A 126 -5.34 9.44 -0.99
N TRP A 127 -5.51 9.67 -2.29
CA TRP A 127 -6.73 10.31 -2.82
C TRP A 127 -7.31 9.63 -4.07
N SER A 128 -6.97 8.37 -4.31
CA SER A 128 -7.58 7.58 -5.37
C SER A 128 -9.01 7.13 -5.02
N THR A 129 -9.74 6.66 -6.00
CA THR A 129 -10.93 5.85 -5.76
C THR A 129 -10.48 4.39 -5.59
N ALA A 130 -10.60 3.85 -4.37
CA ALA A 130 -10.15 2.50 -4.06
C ALA A 130 -11.28 1.65 -3.46
N LEU A 131 -11.50 0.48 -4.06
CA LEU A 131 -12.42 -0.54 -3.55
C LEU A 131 -11.61 -1.66 -2.88
N PHE A 132 -11.91 -1.91 -1.61
CA PHE A 132 -11.40 -3.03 -0.83
C PHE A 132 -12.54 -4.03 -0.62
N LYS A 133 -12.38 -5.23 -1.17
CA LYS A 133 -13.41 -6.27 -1.10
C LYS A 133 -12.86 -7.53 -0.45
N ASP A 134 -13.57 -8.02 0.55
CA ASP A 134 -13.23 -9.25 1.28
C ASP A 134 -11.78 -9.26 1.83
N CYS A 135 -11.24 -8.06 2.13
CA CYS A 135 -9.89 -7.88 2.65
C CYS A 135 -9.84 -8.04 4.17
N THR A 136 -8.66 -8.42 4.68
CA THR A 136 -8.34 -8.31 6.10
C THR A 136 -7.47 -7.07 6.32
N ILE A 137 -7.96 -6.14 7.14
CA ILE A 137 -7.26 -4.90 7.50
C ILE A 137 -6.84 -5.03 8.96
N HIS A 138 -5.51 -5.07 9.21
CA HIS A 138 -4.96 -5.44 10.51
C HIS A 138 -4.14 -4.31 11.14
N SER A 139 -4.59 -3.82 12.29
CA SER A 139 -3.88 -2.76 13.04
C SER A 139 -2.82 -3.36 13.95
N LEU A 140 -1.57 -2.93 13.76
CA LEU A 140 -0.41 -3.33 14.57
C LEU A 140 -0.19 -2.43 15.80
N GLY A 141 -1.04 -1.42 16.00
CA GLY A 141 -0.98 -0.47 17.11
C GLY A 141 -2.12 0.54 17.05
N ASP A 142 -2.14 1.47 17.99
CA ASP A 142 -3.09 2.57 18.03
C ASP A 142 -2.91 3.50 16.82
N GLY A 143 -4.00 4.07 16.32
CA GLY A 143 -3.97 5.04 15.24
C GLY A 143 -5.16 4.98 14.29
N TYR A 144 -5.02 5.67 13.18
CA TYR A 144 -6.01 5.67 12.11
C TYR A 144 -5.66 4.61 11.07
N VAL A 145 -6.65 3.80 10.69
CA VAL A 145 -6.50 2.81 9.60
C VAL A 145 -6.29 3.53 8.28
N THR A 146 -7.09 4.57 8.02
CA THR A 146 -7.03 5.30 6.76
C THR A 146 -6.85 6.80 6.94
N ALA A 147 -6.16 7.41 5.98
CA ALA A 147 -6.01 8.86 5.80
C ALA A 147 -6.35 9.25 4.35
N PRO A 148 -7.64 9.21 3.97
CA PRO A 148 -8.06 9.56 2.62
C PRO A 148 -8.03 11.09 2.43
N SER A 149 -7.58 11.52 1.25
CA SER A 149 -7.61 12.92 0.83
C SER A 149 -8.37 13.07 -0.49
N THR A 150 -9.47 12.32 -0.63
CA THR A 150 -10.28 12.30 -1.85
C THR A 150 -10.77 13.69 -2.21
N ASP A 151 -10.58 14.10 -3.47
CA ASP A 151 -10.95 15.41 -3.99
C ASP A 151 -12.46 15.65 -3.85
N GLN A 152 -12.82 16.89 -3.55
CA GLN A 152 -14.21 17.33 -3.53
C GLN A 152 -14.87 17.08 -4.90
N GLY A 153 -16.07 16.51 -4.88
CA GLY A 153 -16.82 16.21 -6.11
C GLY A 153 -16.60 14.78 -6.65
N LYS A 154 -15.65 14.03 -6.12
CA LYS A 154 -15.57 12.59 -6.42
C LYS A 154 -16.74 11.85 -5.78
N LYS A 155 -17.41 10.99 -6.55
CA LYS A 155 -18.56 10.20 -6.06
C LYS A 155 -18.16 9.19 -4.98
N TYR A 156 -16.96 8.64 -5.08
CA TYR A 156 -16.41 7.66 -4.15
C TYR A 156 -14.93 7.95 -3.84
N GLY A 157 -14.55 7.76 -2.59
CA GLY A 157 -13.17 7.67 -2.12
C GLY A 157 -12.81 6.21 -1.85
N TYR A 158 -12.60 5.85 -0.58
CA TYR A 158 -12.38 4.47 -0.17
C TYR A 158 -13.69 3.79 0.16
N VAL A 159 -13.87 2.59 -0.41
CA VAL A 159 -15.05 1.75 -0.20
C VAL A 159 -14.60 0.39 0.31
N PHE A 160 -15.16 -0.06 1.45
CA PHE A 160 -14.87 -1.35 2.05
C PHE A 160 -16.12 -2.23 2.00
N ILE A 161 -16.00 -3.43 1.40
CA ILE A 161 -17.12 -4.40 1.26
C ILE A 161 -16.63 -5.76 1.77
N GLY A 162 -17.34 -6.34 2.74
CA GLY A 162 -17.01 -7.65 3.30
C GLY A 162 -15.68 -7.73 4.04
N CYS A 163 -15.04 -6.60 4.33
CA CYS A 163 -13.72 -6.57 4.97
C CYS A 163 -13.79 -6.91 6.47
N LYS A 164 -12.74 -7.57 6.97
CA LYS A 164 -12.51 -7.78 8.41
C LYS A 164 -11.52 -6.75 8.91
N LEU A 165 -11.91 -5.98 9.93
CA LEU A 165 -11.00 -5.13 10.68
C LEU A 165 -10.54 -5.90 11.92
N THR A 166 -9.24 -6.07 12.07
CA THR A 166 -8.59 -6.83 13.15
C THR A 166 -7.44 -6.01 13.72
N GLY A 167 -6.88 -6.43 14.83
CA GLY A 167 -5.72 -5.75 15.42
C GLY A 167 -5.02 -6.63 16.45
N VAL A 168 -3.80 -6.24 16.79
CA VAL A 168 -3.09 -6.84 17.93
C VAL A 168 -3.78 -6.45 19.25
N VAL A 169 -3.56 -7.22 20.31
CA VAL A 169 -4.22 -6.98 21.62
C VAL A 169 -3.89 -5.61 22.21
N GLU A 170 -2.71 -5.09 21.90
CA GLU A 170 -2.23 -3.79 22.36
C GLU A 170 -2.87 -2.62 21.62
N ALA A 171 -3.48 -2.83 20.46
CA ALA A 171 -4.17 -1.81 19.68
C ALA A 171 -5.56 -1.53 20.25
N GLN A 172 -5.66 -0.54 21.16
CA GLN A 172 -6.89 -0.20 21.88
C GLN A 172 -7.60 1.04 21.36
N LYS A 173 -6.88 1.95 20.66
CA LYS A 173 -7.41 3.20 20.13
C LYS A 173 -7.26 3.23 18.61
N VAL A 174 -8.06 2.39 17.94
CA VAL A 174 -8.07 2.27 16.49
C VAL A 174 -9.30 2.97 15.91
N TYR A 175 -9.08 3.88 14.98
CA TYR A 175 -10.12 4.63 14.29
C TYR A 175 -10.08 4.29 12.80
N LEU A 176 -11.25 4.15 12.17
CA LEU A 176 -11.33 3.76 10.75
C LEU A 176 -10.67 4.80 9.84
N SER A 177 -10.92 6.08 10.12
CA SER A 177 -10.41 7.18 9.28
C SER A 177 -10.21 8.43 10.10
N ARG A 178 -9.22 9.23 9.73
CA ARG A 178 -9.15 10.62 10.15
C ARG A 178 -9.76 11.54 9.07
N PRO A 179 -10.27 12.72 9.48
CA PRO A 179 -10.76 13.73 8.53
C PRO A 179 -9.63 14.35 7.71
#